data_0aa5cca4ed7f2ee43b87a57b3f6d6339
#
_entry.id   0aa5cca4ed7f2ee43b87a57b3f6d6339
#
_cell.length_a   1.000
_cell.length_b   1.000
_cell.length_c   1.000
_cell.angle_alpha   90.00
_cell.angle_beta   90.00
_cell.angle_gamma   90.00
#
_symmetry.space_group_name_H-M   'P 1'
#
loop_
_entity.id
_entity.type
_entity.pdbx_description
1 polymer ?
#
loop_
_entity_poly.entity_id
_entity_poly.type
_entity_poly.pdbx_seq_one_letter_code
_entity_poly.pdbx_strand_id
1 'polypeptide(L)'
;DSDKIVMVKHVKVSGWLNMKALHDQYVNDGWEGLVIRNPDKEYKFGTRDNRMIKLKMFEDHEYKILDLVNGLRDEDLCFLMETKEGYQFKAKPMGDRALKQWYRDHIEELKGQMGTVKHFGMTKTNTPVPNLPCFKTVRYSDDL
;
A
#
# COMPACT_ATOMS: atom_id res chain seq x y z
N ASP A 1 -15.61 -6.39 35.25
CA ASP A 1 -15.40 -5.86 33.88
C ASP A 1 -14.57 -4.60 33.99
N SER A 2 -13.48 -4.57 33.26
CA SER A 2 -12.57 -3.41 33.23
C SER A 2 -12.86 -2.62 31.94
N ASP A 3 -13.27 -1.37 32.06
CA ASP A 3 -13.49 -0.47 30.90
C ASP A 3 -12.24 -0.24 30.05
N LYS A 4 -11.08 -0.75 30.50
CA LYS A 4 -9.78 -0.63 29.84
C LYS A 4 -9.41 -1.82 28.97
N ILE A 5 -10.16 -2.93 29.04
CA ILE A 5 -9.89 -4.15 28.26
C ILE A 5 -11.15 -4.54 27.51
N VAL A 6 -11.10 -4.50 26.21
CA VAL A 6 -12.19 -4.89 25.31
C VAL A 6 -11.77 -6.13 24.53
N MET A 7 -12.61 -7.17 24.57
CA MET A 7 -12.40 -8.36 23.76
C MET A 7 -12.67 -8.05 22.29
N VAL A 8 -11.69 -8.33 21.43
CA VAL A 8 -11.86 -8.19 19.99
C VAL A 8 -12.86 -9.23 19.49
N LYS A 9 -13.86 -8.79 18.73
CA LYS A 9 -14.90 -9.66 18.17
C LYS A 9 -14.27 -10.65 17.17
N HIS A 10 -14.56 -11.94 17.32
CA HIS A 10 -14.18 -12.98 16.39
C HIS A 10 -15.42 -13.45 15.63
N VAL A 11 -15.31 -13.55 14.31
CA VAL A 11 -16.38 -14.04 13.43
C VAL A 11 -15.82 -15.19 12.62
N LYS A 12 -16.47 -16.35 12.67
CA LYS A 12 -16.10 -17.50 11.82
C LYS A 12 -16.65 -17.26 10.41
N VAL A 13 -15.78 -17.27 9.43
CA VAL A 13 -16.13 -17.11 8.02
C VAL A 13 -15.53 -18.23 7.19
N SER A 14 -16.19 -18.58 6.10
CA SER A 14 -15.70 -19.54 5.11
C SER A 14 -15.84 -18.95 3.71
N GLY A 15 -14.85 -19.20 2.87
CA GLY A 15 -14.81 -18.76 1.49
C GLY A 15 -14.43 -17.27 1.31
N TRP A 16 -13.81 -16.99 0.17
CA TRP A 16 -13.29 -15.69 -0.15
C TRP A 16 -14.36 -14.58 -0.22
N LEU A 17 -15.52 -14.87 -0.79
CA LEU A 17 -16.60 -13.88 -0.95
C LEU A 17 -17.11 -13.38 0.42
N ASN A 18 -17.29 -14.28 1.38
CA ASN A 18 -17.72 -13.91 2.72
C ASN A 18 -16.65 -13.12 3.48
N MET A 19 -15.38 -13.50 3.32
CA MET A 19 -14.27 -12.73 3.89
C MET A 19 -14.19 -11.32 3.30
N LYS A 20 -14.39 -11.20 1.98
CA LYS A 20 -14.39 -9.90 1.31
C LYS A 20 -15.55 -9.03 1.77
N ALA A 21 -16.77 -9.56 1.83
CA ALA A 21 -17.94 -8.82 2.31
C ALA A 21 -17.76 -8.33 3.75
N LEU A 22 -17.22 -9.18 4.63
CA LEU A 22 -16.94 -8.80 6.00
C LEU A 22 -15.82 -7.74 6.08
N HIS A 23 -14.79 -7.86 5.24
CA HIS A 23 -13.73 -6.85 5.14
C HIS A 23 -14.31 -5.50 4.73
N ASP A 24 -15.13 -5.44 3.68
CA ASP A 24 -15.71 -4.22 3.17
C ASP A 24 -16.64 -3.56 4.22
N GLN A 25 -17.40 -4.37 4.97
CA GLN A 25 -18.19 -3.88 6.10
C GLN A 25 -17.31 -3.21 7.16
N TYR A 26 -16.25 -3.87 7.62
CA TYR A 26 -15.38 -3.31 8.66
C TYR A 26 -14.63 -2.07 8.17
N VAL A 27 -14.23 -2.02 6.90
CA VAL A 27 -13.60 -0.81 6.32
C VAL A 27 -14.59 0.35 6.29
N ASN A 28 -15.86 0.11 5.92
CA ASN A 28 -16.92 1.12 5.98
C ASN A 28 -17.21 1.59 7.43
N ASP A 29 -17.03 0.72 8.40
CA ASP A 29 -17.14 1.04 9.83
C ASP A 29 -15.90 1.77 10.39
N GLY A 30 -14.90 2.07 9.53
CA GLY A 30 -13.70 2.84 9.88
C GLY A 30 -12.50 2.00 10.33
N TRP A 31 -12.55 0.67 10.21
CA TRP A 31 -11.42 -0.20 10.50
C TRP A 31 -10.43 -0.26 9.31
N GLU A 32 -9.18 -0.59 9.60
CA GLU A 32 -8.11 -0.67 8.59
C GLU A 32 -8.22 -1.91 7.68
N GLY A 33 -8.95 -2.93 8.12
CA GLY A 33 -9.12 -4.22 7.46
C GLY A 33 -9.32 -5.35 8.46
N LEU A 34 -9.03 -6.58 8.06
CA LEU A 34 -9.20 -7.77 8.87
C LEU A 34 -7.87 -8.44 9.21
N VAL A 35 -7.82 -9.08 10.38
CA VAL A 35 -6.83 -10.11 10.68
C VAL A 35 -7.54 -11.47 10.62
N ILE A 36 -7.13 -12.30 9.65
CA ILE A 36 -7.66 -13.64 9.45
C ILE A 36 -6.77 -14.61 10.21
N ARG A 37 -7.38 -15.43 11.06
CA ARG A 37 -6.69 -16.49 11.79
C ARG A 37 -7.11 -17.86 11.23
N ASN A 38 -6.14 -18.72 10.98
CA ASN A 38 -6.42 -20.11 10.61
C ASN A 38 -6.82 -20.89 11.87
N PRO A 39 -8.06 -21.42 11.98
CA PRO A 39 -8.53 -22.13 13.17
C PRO A 39 -7.82 -23.46 13.42
N ASP A 40 -7.27 -24.09 12.37
CA ASP A 40 -6.62 -25.40 12.44
C ASP A 40 -5.14 -25.30 12.84
N LYS A 41 -4.64 -24.11 13.10
CA LYS A 41 -3.24 -23.86 13.47
C LYS A 41 -3.15 -23.21 14.83
N GLU A 42 -2.27 -23.75 15.66
CA GLU A 42 -1.96 -23.14 16.96
C GLU A 42 -1.29 -21.77 16.82
N TYR A 43 -1.58 -20.89 17.75
CA TYR A 43 -0.87 -19.62 17.86
C TYR A 43 0.59 -19.87 18.23
N LYS A 44 1.51 -19.31 17.45
CA LYS A 44 2.94 -19.37 17.75
C LYS A 44 3.49 -17.96 17.96
N PHE A 45 4.02 -17.74 19.14
CA PHE A 45 4.55 -16.44 19.54
C PHE A 45 5.79 -16.06 18.72
N GLY A 46 5.91 -14.78 18.35
CA GLY A 46 7.10 -14.24 17.67
C GLY A 46 7.30 -14.68 16.21
N THR A 47 6.34 -15.37 15.59
CA THR A 47 6.47 -15.81 14.20
C THR A 47 5.56 -15.00 13.27
N ARG A 48 6.04 -14.81 12.03
CA ARG A 48 5.23 -14.31 10.90
C ARG A 48 5.03 -15.45 9.90
N ASP A 49 3.86 -16.01 9.89
CA ASP A 49 3.49 -17.07 8.96
C ASP A 49 1.99 -17.00 8.59
N ASN A 50 1.52 -18.00 7.87
CA ASN A 50 0.14 -18.08 7.40
C ASN A 50 -0.91 -18.48 8.47
N ARG A 51 -0.55 -18.50 9.75
CA ARG A 51 -1.50 -18.71 10.87
C ARG A 51 -2.36 -17.48 11.11
N MET A 52 -1.75 -16.31 10.87
CA MET A 52 -2.42 -15.01 10.94
C MET A 52 -2.07 -14.18 9.71
N ILE A 53 -3.08 -13.78 8.96
CA ILE A 53 -2.93 -13.02 7.72
C ILE A 53 -3.68 -11.70 7.86
N LYS A 54 -3.02 -10.60 7.51
CA LYS A 54 -3.67 -9.30 7.39
C LYS A 54 -4.31 -9.19 6.01
N LEU A 55 -5.61 -8.98 5.97
CA LEU A 55 -6.34 -8.63 4.76
C LEU A 55 -6.58 -7.13 4.75
N LYS A 56 -5.90 -6.44 3.83
CA LYS A 56 -6.06 -5.02 3.55
C LYS A 56 -6.26 -4.85 2.06
N MET A 57 -7.16 -3.97 1.66
CA MET A 57 -7.30 -3.62 0.24
C MET A 57 -6.27 -2.56 -0.14
N PHE A 58 -5.78 -2.70 -1.34
CA PHE A 58 -4.94 -1.71 -1.98
C PHE A 58 -5.79 -0.91 -2.97
N GLU A 59 -5.41 0.33 -3.15
CA GLU A 59 -5.90 1.20 -4.21
C GLU A 59 -4.76 1.48 -5.18
N ASP A 60 -5.07 1.56 -6.45
CA ASP A 60 -4.15 1.98 -7.50
C ASP A 60 -4.64 3.33 -8.03
N HIS A 61 -3.80 4.35 -7.93
CA HIS A 61 -4.06 5.68 -8.48
C HIS A 61 -2.84 6.19 -9.24
N GLU A 62 -3.06 7.19 -10.08
CA GLU A 62 -2.03 7.77 -10.91
C GLU A 62 -1.59 9.13 -10.37
N TYR A 63 -0.28 9.32 -10.33
CA TYR A 63 0.37 10.53 -9.82
C TYR A 63 1.48 10.95 -10.76
N LYS A 64 1.75 12.25 -10.79
CA LYS A 64 2.80 12.81 -11.62
C LYS A 64 4.18 12.48 -11.07
N ILE A 65 5.07 12.02 -11.94
CA ILE A 65 6.47 11.77 -11.63
C ILE A 65 7.22 13.11 -11.68
N LEU A 66 7.89 13.47 -10.60
CA LEU A 66 8.72 14.67 -10.53
C LEU A 66 10.20 14.34 -10.72
N ASP A 67 10.68 13.34 -10.02
CA ASP A 67 12.09 12.94 -10.05
C ASP A 67 12.31 11.55 -9.46
N LEU A 68 13.57 11.13 -9.47
CA LEU A 68 14.05 9.93 -8.79
C LEU A 68 15.04 10.33 -7.70
N VAL A 69 14.75 9.91 -6.47
CA VAL A 69 15.49 10.33 -5.27
C VAL A 69 15.88 9.14 -4.42
N ASN A 70 16.85 9.33 -3.55
CA ASN A 70 17.19 8.31 -2.57
C ASN A 70 16.08 8.16 -1.51
N GLY A 71 15.85 6.93 -1.07
CA GLY A 71 14.96 6.60 0.02
C GLY A 71 15.55 6.91 1.39
N LEU A 72 15.11 6.17 2.42
CA LEU A 72 15.65 6.29 3.78
C LEU A 72 17.07 5.74 3.90
N ARG A 73 17.45 4.82 3.02
CA ARG A 73 18.84 4.32 2.86
C ARG A 73 19.36 4.82 1.53
N ASP A 74 20.62 5.20 1.46
CA ASP A 74 21.23 5.76 0.25
C ASP A 74 21.12 4.85 -0.99
N GLU A 75 21.01 3.54 -0.77
CA GLU A 75 20.82 2.54 -1.83
C GLU A 75 19.36 2.37 -2.28
N ASP A 76 18.39 2.88 -1.50
CA ASP A 76 16.97 2.75 -1.81
C ASP A 76 16.55 3.84 -2.82
N LEU A 77 16.13 3.39 -3.99
CA LEU A 77 15.56 4.26 -5.03
C LEU A 77 14.08 4.51 -4.75
N CYS A 78 13.66 5.78 -4.87
CA CYS A 78 12.25 6.18 -4.77
C CYS A 78 11.90 7.18 -5.87
N PHE A 79 10.73 7.06 -6.46
CA PHE A 79 10.14 8.13 -7.25
C PHE A 79 9.65 9.23 -6.31
N LEU A 80 10.04 10.47 -6.57
CA LEU A 80 9.39 11.65 -6.02
C LEU A 80 8.18 11.94 -6.91
N MET A 81 7.00 11.96 -6.30
CA MET A 81 5.72 12.10 -7.00
C MET A 81 4.87 13.18 -6.35
N GLU A 82 3.85 13.63 -7.07
CA GLU A 82 2.98 14.73 -6.64
C GLU A 82 1.51 14.36 -6.77
N THR A 83 0.70 14.71 -5.75
CA THR A 83 -0.75 14.62 -5.81
C THR A 83 -1.34 15.76 -6.66
N LYS A 84 -2.62 15.69 -7.01
CA LYS A 84 -3.32 16.74 -7.75
C LYS A 84 -3.34 18.08 -7.01
N GLU A 85 -3.26 18.04 -5.69
CA GLU A 85 -3.21 19.20 -4.79
C GLU A 85 -1.78 19.77 -4.62
N GLY A 86 -0.76 19.14 -5.24
CA GLY A 86 0.62 19.61 -5.17
C GLY A 86 1.43 19.06 -3.99
N TYR A 87 0.91 18.06 -3.24
CA TYR A 87 1.65 17.45 -2.15
C TYR A 87 2.63 16.40 -2.67
N GLN A 88 3.88 16.51 -2.25
CA GLN A 88 4.94 15.60 -2.69
C GLN A 88 5.08 14.41 -1.75
N PHE A 89 5.36 13.25 -2.32
CA PHE A 89 5.61 12.01 -1.60
C PHE A 89 6.61 11.11 -2.34
N LYS A 90 7.17 10.14 -1.60
CA LYS A 90 8.11 9.18 -2.17
C LYS A 90 7.45 7.82 -2.33
N ALA A 91 7.53 7.23 -3.51
CA ALA A 91 7.03 5.88 -3.79
C ALA A 91 8.18 4.95 -4.19
N LYS A 92 8.31 3.82 -3.47
CA LYS A 92 9.34 2.83 -3.76
C LYS A 92 8.95 2.02 -5.00
N PRO A 93 9.80 1.91 -6.05
CA PRO A 93 9.48 1.14 -7.24
C PRO A 93 9.44 -0.36 -6.94
N MET A 94 8.43 -1.01 -7.45
CA MET A 94 8.34 -2.47 -7.53
C MET A 94 9.27 -2.96 -8.65
N GLY A 95 9.61 -4.25 -8.60
CA GLY A 95 10.44 -4.87 -9.63
C GLY A 95 11.85 -5.20 -9.15
N ASP A 96 12.61 -5.79 -10.04
CA ASP A 96 13.97 -6.26 -9.81
C ASP A 96 15.02 -5.13 -9.92
N ARG A 97 16.28 -5.49 -9.77
CA ARG A 97 17.40 -4.55 -9.84
C ARG A 97 17.58 -3.98 -11.25
N ALA A 98 17.31 -4.78 -12.29
CA ALA A 98 17.48 -4.35 -13.68
C ALA A 98 16.46 -3.26 -14.04
N LEU A 99 15.19 -3.44 -13.65
CA LEU A 99 14.14 -2.45 -13.84
C LEU A 99 14.43 -1.14 -13.09
N LYS A 100 14.94 -1.24 -11.86
CA LYS A 100 15.33 -0.06 -11.07
C LYS A 100 16.49 0.70 -11.69
N GLN A 101 17.45 -0.01 -12.28
CA GLN A 101 18.53 0.61 -13.04
C GLN A 101 17.99 1.30 -14.28
N TRP A 102 17.09 0.66 -15.01
CA TRP A 102 16.44 1.25 -16.17
C TRP A 102 15.74 2.58 -15.83
N TYR A 103 15.02 2.67 -14.70
CA TYR A 103 14.41 3.91 -14.23
C TYR A 103 15.45 5.02 -13.98
N ARG A 104 16.63 4.67 -13.44
CA ARG A 104 17.73 5.63 -13.25
C ARG A 104 18.22 6.20 -14.57
N ASP A 105 18.42 5.32 -15.55
CA ASP A 105 18.99 5.69 -16.83
C ASP A 105 18.01 6.53 -17.69
N HIS A 106 16.69 6.42 -17.44
CA HIS A 106 15.65 7.07 -18.24
C HIS A 106 14.83 8.11 -17.47
N ILE A 107 15.28 8.53 -16.29
CA ILE A 107 14.46 9.41 -15.44
C ILE A 107 14.08 10.73 -16.12
N GLU A 108 14.96 11.31 -16.94
CA GLU A 108 14.69 12.55 -17.65
C GLU A 108 13.52 12.43 -18.65
N GLU A 109 13.31 11.25 -19.21
CA GLU A 109 12.16 10.94 -20.08
C GLU A 109 10.88 10.68 -19.30
N LEU A 110 11.02 10.24 -18.04
CA LEU A 110 9.89 9.89 -17.16
C LEU A 110 9.36 11.07 -16.37
N LYS A 111 10.15 12.14 -16.18
CA LYS A 111 9.72 13.37 -15.51
C LYS A 111 8.53 13.98 -16.22
N GLY A 112 7.48 14.28 -15.46
CA GLY A 112 6.23 14.83 -15.98
C GLY A 112 5.21 13.79 -16.44
N GLN A 113 5.62 12.52 -16.66
CA GLN A 113 4.70 11.43 -16.97
C GLN A 113 3.88 11.04 -15.74
N MET A 114 2.79 10.32 -15.98
CA MET A 114 2.00 9.75 -14.90
C MET A 114 2.54 8.36 -14.53
N GLY A 115 2.46 8.02 -13.25
CA GLY A 115 2.85 6.70 -12.77
C GLY A 115 1.79 6.12 -11.86
N THR A 116 1.48 4.84 -12.04
CA THR A 116 0.54 4.11 -11.19
C THR A 116 1.22 3.76 -9.86
N VAL A 117 0.59 4.18 -8.78
CA VAL A 117 1.02 3.91 -7.41
C VAL A 117 -0.03 3.07 -6.70
N LYS A 118 0.40 1.96 -6.14
CA LYS A 118 -0.37 1.12 -5.23
C LYS A 118 -0.18 1.61 -3.80
N HIS A 119 -1.27 1.85 -3.09
CA HIS A 119 -1.22 2.36 -1.72
C HIS A 119 -2.41 1.89 -0.86
N PHE A 120 -2.41 2.20 0.44
CA PHE A 120 -3.47 1.86 1.40
C PHE A 120 -4.30 3.10 1.77
N GLY A 121 -4.97 3.72 0.79
CA GLY A 121 -5.67 4.97 1.03
C GLY A 121 -4.71 6.14 1.28
N MET A 122 -5.25 7.27 1.73
CA MET A 122 -4.51 8.49 1.99
C MET A 122 -4.16 8.63 3.49
N THR A 123 -3.07 9.33 3.79
CA THR A 123 -2.72 9.68 5.17
C THR A 123 -3.73 10.67 5.75
N LYS A 124 -4.00 10.56 7.07
CA LYS A 124 -4.92 11.45 7.80
C LYS A 124 -4.18 12.67 8.35
N THR A 125 -3.54 13.44 7.47
CA THR A 125 -2.77 14.64 7.81
C THR A 125 -3.32 15.87 7.08
N ASN A 126 -2.87 17.07 7.43
CA ASN A 126 -3.25 18.29 6.70
C ASN A 126 -2.72 18.35 5.26
N THR A 127 -1.74 17.50 4.93
CA THR A 127 -1.19 17.29 3.59
C THR A 127 -1.35 15.82 3.23
N PRO A 128 -2.56 15.38 2.81
CA PRO A 128 -2.83 13.98 2.56
C PRO A 128 -2.02 13.46 1.36
N VAL A 129 -1.27 12.40 1.59
CA VAL A 129 -0.48 11.70 0.58
C VAL A 129 -0.78 10.20 0.65
N PRO A 130 -0.49 9.42 -0.41
CA PRO A 130 -0.66 7.97 -0.40
C PRO A 130 0.04 7.31 0.78
N ASN A 131 -0.66 6.42 1.49
CA ASN A 131 -0.12 5.68 2.63
C ASN A 131 0.60 4.41 2.15
N LEU A 132 1.85 4.22 2.57
CA LEU A 132 2.73 3.13 2.14
C LEU A 132 2.80 2.96 0.60
N PRO A 133 3.13 4.02 -0.15
CA PRO A 133 3.07 4.02 -1.60
C PRO A 133 4.15 3.13 -2.21
N CYS A 134 3.73 2.30 -3.18
CA CYS A 134 4.61 1.50 -4.03
C CYS A 134 4.35 1.86 -5.49
N PHE A 135 5.37 2.33 -6.18
CA PHE A 135 5.29 2.63 -7.61
C PHE A 135 5.24 1.33 -8.43
N LYS A 136 4.25 1.17 -9.30
CA LYS A 136 4.04 -0.03 -10.11
C LYS A 136 4.61 0.10 -11.52
N THR A 137 4.21 1.13 -12.23
CA THR A 137 4.54 1.31 -13.65
C THR A 137 4.38 2.76 -14.08
N VAL A 138 5.05 3.14 -15.15
CA VAL A 138 4.83 4.39 -15.86
C VAL A 138 3.56 4.27 -16.71
N ARG A 139 2.81 5.36 -16.87
CA ARG A 139 1.74 5.51 -17.85
C ARG A 139 2.20 6.49 -18.92
N TYR A 140 2.25 6.03 -20.12
CA TYR A 140 2.53 6.89 -21.27
C TYR A 140 1.24 7.55 -21.75
N SER A 141 1.36 8.72 -22.37
CA SER A 141 0.21 9.53 -22.83
C SER A 141 -0.73 8.77 -23.79
N ASP A 142 -0.25 7.72 -24.43
CA ASP A 142 -1.02 6.90 -25.36
C ASP A 142 -1.89 5.84 -24.64
N ASP A 143 -1.75 5.71 -23.30
CA ASP A 143 -2.48 4.76 -22.43
C ASP A 143 -3.61 5.43 -21.62
N LEU A 144 -3.85 6.74 -21.81
CA LEU A 144 -4.81 7.55 -21.04
C LEU A 144 -6.09 7.86 -21.82
#